data_0cb8815112181854d0a2c7e0f7e69206
#
_entry.id   0cb8815112181854d0a2c7e0f7e69206
#
_cell.length_a   1.000
_cell.length_b   1.000
_cell.length_c   1.000
_cell.angle_alpha   90.00
_cell.angle_beta   90.00
_cell.angle_gamma   90.00
#
_symmetry.space_group_name_H-M   'P 1'
#
loop_
_entity.id
_entity.type
_entity.pdbx_description
1 polymer ?
#
loop_
_entity_poly.entity_id
_entity_poly.type
_entity_poly.pdbx_seq_one_letter_code
_entity_poly.pdbx_strand_id
1 'polypeptide(L)'
;TYSNVFIRAKVSASAAGSAGLICRYDESTGWFEFNIDSEGTYSLLLGRWLASGIAKYIPVASGENGQLQVGNVNTEIGLSCEENLLSLYANGALLKRLDVTNYGLTEGNIGITAATYRESPMTVLFEWVQVSEE
;
A
#
# COMPACT_ATOMS: atom_id res chain seq x y z
N THR A 1 2.22 3.43 -16.85
CA THR A 1 2.95 4.38 -15.98
C THR A 1 2.06 5.56 -15.62
N TYR A 2 2.05 5.92 -14.38
CA TYR A 2 1.22 7.00 -13.85
C TYR A 2 2.08 7.99 -13.06
N SER A 3 1.89 9.28 -13.31
CA SER A 3 2.47 10.34 -12.46
C SER A 3 1.53 10.64 -11.30
N ASN A 4 0.24 10.80 -11.61
CA ASN A 4 -0.80 11.09 -10.63
C ASN A 4 -1.90 10.04 -10.74
N VAL A 5 -2.13 9.29 -9.68
CA VAL A 5 -3.07 8.18 -9.69
C VAL A 5 -3.72 8.00 -8.32
N PHE A 6 -5.00 7.63 -8.33
CA PHE A 6 -5.71 7.19 -7.14
C PHE A 6 -6.15 5.74 -7.33
N ILE A 7 -5.68 4.87 -6.45
CA ILE A 7 -6.01 3.44 -6.46
C ILE A 7 -6.88 3.17 -5.25
N ARG A 8 -8.02 2.51 -5.47
CA ARG A 8 -8.88 2.01 -4.40
C ARG A 8 -9.14 0.54 -4.61
N ALA A 9 -9.27 -0.20 -3.53
CA ALA A 9 -9.58 -1.62 -3.59
C ALA A 9 -10.38 -2.05 -2.37
N LYS A 10 -11.29 -2.99 -2.57
CA LYS A 10 -11.98 -3.68 -1.48
C LYS A 10 -11.24 -4.98 -1.22
N VAL A 11 -10.72 -5.11 -0.01
CA VAL A 11 -9.86 -6.22 0.38
C VAL A 11 -10.48 -7.01 1.51
N SER A 12 -10.48 -8.32 1.41
CA SER A 12 -10.82 -9.20 2.52
C SER A 12 -9.78 -10.30 2.69
N ALA A 13 -9.48 -10.63 3.94
CA ALA A 13 -8.55 -11.69 4.29
C ALA A 13 -8.98 -12.29 5.62
N SER A 14 -8.89 -13.61 5.74
CA SER A 14 -9.40 -14.36 6.89
C SER A 14 -8.32 -14.81 7.87
N ALA A 15 -7.06 -14.44 7.65
CA ALA A 15 -5.94 -14.89 8.46
C ALA A 15 -4.97 -13.75 8.75
N ALA A 16 -4.02 -13.98 9.64
CA ALA A 16 -2.98 -13.03 9.98
C ALA A 16 -2.10 -12.72 8.77
N GLY A 17 -2.02 -11.46 8.40
CA GLY A 17 -1.25 -11.03 7.27
C GLY A 17 -1.53 -9.59 6.89
N SER A 18 -1.02 -9.18 5.75
CA SER A 18 -1.20 -7.85 5.22
C SER A 18 -1.66 -7.88 3.77
N ALA A 19 -2.30 -6.80 3.36
CA ALA A 19 -2.66 -6.56 1.97
C ALA A 19 -2.48 -5.08 1.67
N GLY A 20 -2.14 -4.75 0.45
CA GLY A 20 -1.86 -3.35 0.15
C GLY A 20 -1.83 -3.00 -1.32
N LEU A 21 -1.50 -1.74 -1.52
CA LEU A 21 -1.46 -1.10 -2.83
C LEU A 21 -0.07 -0.52 -3.07
N ILE A 22 0.34 -0.53 -4.33
CA ILE A 22 1.66 -0.04 -4.76
C ILE A 22 1.45 1.06 -5.79
N CYS A 23 2.21 2.14 -5.66
CA CYS A 23 2.31 3.17 -6.70
C CYS A 23 3.77 3.52 -6.97
N ARG A 24 3.98 4.18 -8.11
CA ARG A 24 5.28 4.66 -8.56
C ARG A 24 6.33 3.55 -8.60
N TYR A 25 5.90 2.37 -9.01
CA TYR A 25 6.80 1.24 -9.18
C TYR A 25 7.68 1.43 -10.40
N ASP A 26 8.99 1.40 -10.17
CA ASP A 26 10.02 1.45 -11.20
C ASP A 26 11.00 0.32 -10.92
N GLU A 27 11.25 -0.51 -11.92
CA GLU A 27 12.08 -1.71 -11.75
C GLU A 27 13.58 -1.43 -11.57
N SER A 28 14.00 -0.17 -11.71
CA SER A 28 15.39 0.23 -11.49
C SER A 28 15.60 1.00 -10.18
N THR A 29 14.58 1.66 -9.64
CA THR A 29 14.70 2.49 -8.44
C THR A 29 13.94 1.97 -7.24
N GLY A 30 12.61 1.78 -7.36
CA GLY A 30 11.82 1.31 -6.24
C GLY A 30 10.34 1.63 -6.38
N TRP A 31 9.62 1.67 -5.26
CA TRP A 31 8.17 1.90 -5.23
C TRP A 31 7.70 2.33 -3.84
N PHE A 32 6.48 2.87 -3.77
CA PHE A 32 5.77 3.08 -2.51
C PHE A 32 4.74 1.97 -2.32
N GLU A 33 4.63 1.48 -1.10
CA GLU A 33 3.73 0.38 -0.74
C GLU A 33 2.94 0.73 0.53
N PHE A 34 1.63 0.83 0.38
CA PHE A 34 0.70 1.05 1.49
C PHE A 34 0.06 -0.27 1.88
N ASN A 35 0.30 -0.72 3.10
CA ASN A 35 -0.23 -1.99 3.62
C ASN A 35 -1.14 -1.75 4.82
N ILE A 36 -2.17 -2.58 4.90
CA ILE A 36 -2.95 -2.76 6.12
C ILE A 36 -2.80 -4.21 6.59
N ASP A 37 -2.99 -4.44 7.86
CA ASP A 37 -2.86 -5.78 8.43
C ASP A 37 -4.02 -6.16 9.35
N SER A 38 -4.03 -7.42 9.79
CA SER A 38 -5.07 -7.98 10.65
C SER A 38 -4.97 -7.53 12.11
N GLU A 39 -3.97 -6.74 12.47
CA GLU A 39 -3.79 -6.19 13.81
C GLU A 39 -4.35 -4.76 13.94
N GLY A 40 -4.95 -4.23 12.89
CA GLY A 40 -5.52 -2.88 12.90
C GLY A 40 -4.50 -1.79 12.64
N THR A 41 -3.34 -2.14 12.09
CA THR A 41 -2.28 -1.19 11.78
C THR A 41 -2.12 -0.98 10.28
N TYR A 42 -1.51 0.15 9.93
CA TYR A 42 -1.13 0.45 8.57
C TYR A 42 0.33 0.86 8.50
N SER A 43 0.93 0.68 7.33
CA SER A 43 2.29 1.12 7.07
C SER A 43 2.42 1.65 5.65
N LEU A 44 3.30 2.61 5.48
CA LEU A 44 3.80 3.05 4.18
C LEU A 44 5.28 2.73 4.13
N LEU A 45 5.67 1.94 3.15
CA LEU A 45 7.04 1.51 2.94
C LEU A 45 7.57 2.06 1.63
N LEU A 46 8.85 2.37 1.61
CA LEU A 46 9.61 2.59 0.39
C LEU A 46 10.38 1.31 0.10
N GLY A 47 10.06 0.63 -0.99
CA GLY A 47 10.87 -0.44 -1.53
C GLY A 47 11.96 0.15 -2.42
N ARG A 48 13.20 -0.21 -2.18
CA ARG A 48 14.32 0.30 -2.98
C ARG A 48 15.18 -0.85 -3.47
N TRP A 49 15.40 -0.90 -4.76
CA TRP A 49 16.25 -1.91 -5.35
C TRP A 49 17.72 -1.66 -5.00
N LEU A 50 18.36 -2.68 -4.44
CA LEU A 50 19.81 -2.67 -4.15
C LEU A 50 20.58 -3.35 -5.30
N ALA A 51 19.98 -4.39 -5.86
CA ALA A 51 20.50 -5.14 -6.99
C ALA A 51 19.35 -5.88 -7.64
N SER A 52 19.56 -6.50 -8.80
CA SER A 52 18.51 -7.26 -9.47
C SER A 52 17.93 -8.33 -8.55
N GLY A 53 16.62 -8.25 -8.31
CA GLY A 53 15.91 -9.19 -7.45
C GLY A 53 16.08 -8.99 -5.95
N ILE A 54 16.85 -7.97 -5.52
CA ILE A 54 17.09 -7.69 -4.10
C ILE A 54 16.60 -6.29 -3.78
N ALA A 55 15.65 -6.19 -2.85
CA ALA A 55 15.09 -4.92 -2.41
C ALA A 55 15.24 -4.74 -0.91
N LYS A 56 15.38 -3.49 -0.49
CA LYS A 56 15.34 -3.07 0.90
C LYS A 56 14.04 -2.32 1.14
N TYR A 57 13.36 -2.63 2.25
CA TYR A 57 12.18 -1.89 2.68
C TYR A 57 12.56 -0.85 3.72
N ILE A 58 12.16 0.38 3.47
CA ILE A 58 12.42 1.50 4.37
C ILE A 58 11.08 2.00 4.89
N PRO A 59 10.83 1.94 6.21
CA PRO A 59 9.59 2.48 6.78
C PRO A 59 9.52 3.99 6.57
N VAL A 60 8.39 4.46 6.04
CA VAL A 60 8.14 5.88 5.83
C VAL A 60 7.15 6.40 6.87
N ALA A 61 6.08 5.64 7.12
CA ALA A 61 5.07 5.97 8.12
C ALA A 61 4.36 4.71 8.57
N SER A 62 3.79 4.75 9.79
CA SER A 62 2.96 3.68 10.29
C SER A 62 2.04 4.21 11.38
N GLY A 63 0.99 3.47 11.70
CA GLY A 63 0.06 3.84 12.76
C GLY A 63 -1.05 2.85 12.93
N GLU A 64 -1.93 3.15 13.90
CA GLU A 64 -3.15 2.43 14.16
C GLU A 64 -4.33 3.34 13.86
N ASN A 65 -5.48 2.76 13.49
CA ASN A 65 -6.67 3.54 13.22
C ASN A 65 -7.92 2.69 13.43
N GLY A 66 -8.96 3.28 14.01
CA GLY A 66 -10.23 2.61 14.26
C GLY A 66 -10.99 2.17 13.00
N GLN A 67 -10.61 2.67 11.83
CA GLN A 67 -11.18 2.20 10.56
C GLN A 67 -10.64 0.83 10.16
N LEU A 68 -9.55 0.38 10.76
CA LEU A 68 -8.93 -0.90 10.48
C LEU A 68 -9.39 -1.94 11.48
N GLN A 69 -9.81 -3.09 10.99
CA GLN A 69 -10.33 -4.18 11.81
C GLN A 69 -9.22 -5.06 12.35
N VAL A 70 -9.40 -5.51 13.59
CA VAL A 70 -8.53 -6.52 14.21
C VAL A 70 -9.11 -7.91 13.92
N GLY A 71 -8.25 -8.84 13.54
CA GLY A 71 -8.63 -10.22 13.23
C GLY A 71 -8.76 -10.43 11.73
N ASN A 72 -9.94 -10.28 11.19
CA ASN A 72 -10.17 -10.42 9.75
C ASN A 72 -10.13 -9.06 9.07
N VAL A 73 -9.40 -9.00 7.96
CA VAL A 73 -9.40 -7.80 7.12
C VAL A 73 -10.66 -7.77 6.27
N ASN A 74 -11.37 -6.66 6.28
CA ASN A 74 -12.52 -6.41 5.40
C ASN A 74 -12.65 -4.89 5.24
N THR A 75 -11.85 -4.32 4.36
CA THR A 75 -11.63 -2.87 4.33
C THR A 75 -11.49 -2.38 2.89
N GLU A 76 -12.10 -1.23 2.61
CA GLU A 76 -11.78 -0.50 1.40
C GLU A 76 -10.56 0.36 1.67
N ILE A 77 -9.48 0.12 0.92
CA ILE A 77 -8.24 0.89 1.04
C ILE A 77 -8.04 1.79 -0.16
N GLY A 78 -7.37 2.91 0.05
CA GLY A 78 -7.05 3.85 -1.01
C GLY A 78 -5.64 4.41 -0.88
N LEU A 79 -4.99 4.57 -2.02
CA LEU A 79 -3.66 5.17 -2.12
C LEU A 79 -3.70 6.21 -3.23
N SER A 80 -3.54 7.48 -2.85
CA SER A 80 -3.41 8.58 -3.80
C SER A 80 -1.95 8.98 -3.89
N CYS A 81 -1.43 9.00 -5.11
CA CYS A 81 -0.07 9.41 -5.43
C CYS A 81 -0.17 10.57 -6.40
N GLU A 82 -0.20 11.80 -5.86
CA GLU A 82 -0.43 13.02 -6.61
C GLU A 82 0.66 14.03 -6.31
N GLU A 83 1.39 14.44 -7.34
CA GLU A 83 2.53 15.35 -7.21
C GLU A 83 3.52 14.81 -6.17
N ASN A 84 3.82 15.60 -5.13
CA ASN A 84 4.73 15.19 -4.07
C ASN A 84 4.01 14.63 -2.84
N LEU A 85 2.69 14.36 -2.94
CA LEU A 85 1.88 13.92 -1.82
C LEU A 85 1.39 12.49 -2.00
N LEU A 86 1.55 11.68 -0.98
CA LEU A 86 0.88 10.40 -0.85
C LEU A 86 -0.19 10.52 0.23
N SER A 87 -1.38 10.04 -0.09
CA SER A 87 -2.51 10.03 0.84
C SER A 87 -3.03 8.61 1.01
N LEU A 88 -3.18 8.19 2.24
CA LEU A 88 -3.59 6.83 2.62
C LEU A 88 -5.01 6.88 3.19
N TYR A 89 -5.88 6.00 2.70
CA TYR A 89 -7.30 5.96 3.09
C TYR A 89 -7.72 4.56 3.53
N ALA A 90 -8.64 4.52 4.47
CA ALA A 90 -9.37 3.30 4.83
C ALA A 90 -10.85 3.66 4.98
N ASN A 91 -11.73 2.93 4.27
CA ASN A 91 -13.17 3.14 4.25
C ASN A 91 -13.56 4.60 3.98
N GLY A 92 -12.84 5.24 3.08
CA GLY A 92 -13.05 6.64 2.69
C GLY A 92 -12.46 7.68 3.62
N ALA A 93 -11.92 7.28 4.77
CA ALA A 93 -11.31 8.20 5.74
C ALA A 93 -9.81 8.33 5.51
N LEU A 94 -9.30 9.55 5.56
CA LEU A 94 -7.86 9.81 5.43
C LEU A 94 -7.14 9.32 6.70
N LEU A 95 -6.20 8.40 6.53
CA LEU A 95 -5.34 7.93 7.61
C LEU A 95 -4.11 8.82 7.77
N LYS A 96 -3.47 9.16 6.67
CA LYS A 96 -2.23 9.92 6.67
C LYS A 96 -2.01 10.56 5.30
N ARG A 97 -1.42 11.75 5.30
CA ARG A 97 -0.94 12.43 4.09
C ARG A 97 0.51 12.84 4.31
N LEU A 98 1.37 12.58 3.34
CA LEU A 98 2.80 12.74 3.46
C LEU A 98 3.39 13.42 2.24
N ASP A 99 4.34 14.33 2.46
CA ASP A 99 5.20 14.84 1.41
C ASP A 99 6.35 13.84 1.21
N VAL A 100 6.50 13.36 -0.01
CA VAL A 100 7.49 12.33 -0.35
C VAL A 100 8.53 12.83 -1.37
N THR A 101 8.71 14.14 -1.44
CA THR A 101 9.68 14.78 -2.34
C THR A 101 11.07 14.20 -2.21
N ASN A 102 11.51 13.92 -0.99
CA ASN A 102 12.88 13.49 -0.71
C ASN A 102 13.21 12.08 -1.18
N TYR A 103 12.22 11.31 -1.60
CA TYR A 103 12.45 9.91 -2.03
C TYR A 103 12.70 9.75 -3.53
N GLY A 104 12.44 10.79 -4.32
CA GLY A 104 12.80 10.83 -5.74
C GLY A 104 11.93 9.99 -6.67
N LEU A 105 10.84 9.41 -6.21
CA LEU A 105 9.92 8.65 -7.04
C LEU A 105 8.75 9.55 -7.48
N THR A 106 8.66 9.82 -8.77
CA THR A 106 7.67 10.76 -9.32
C THR A 106 6.65 10.12 -10.25
N GLU A 107 6.93 8.94 -10.77
CA GLU A 107 6.03 8.20 -11.65
C GLU A 107 6.36 6.71 -11.63
N GLY A 108 5.47 5.88 -12.10
CA GLY A 108 5.70 4.46 -12.22
C GLY A 108 4.42 3.67 -12.38
N ASN A 109 4.55 2.36 -12.31
CA ASN A 109 3.43 1.45 -12.40
C ASN A 109 2.73 1.29 -11.03
N ILE A 110 1.57 0.66 -11.07
CA ILE A 110 0.77 0.38 -9.89
C ILE A 110 0.67 -1.13 -9.69
N GLY A 111 0.33 -1.53 -8.47
CA GLY A 111 0.17 -2.94 -8.16
C GLY A 111 -0.59 -3.18 -6.86
N ILE A 112 -0.78 -4.45 -6.57
CA ILE A 112 -1.37 -4.94 -5.34
C ILE A 112 -0.37 -5.89 -4.67
N THR A 113 -0.48 -6.04 -3.34
CA THR A 113 0.43 -6.89 -2.58
C THR A 113 -0.31 -7.59 -1.45
N ALA A 114 0.19 -8.76 -1.07
CA ALA A 114 -0.33 -9.53 0.05
C ALA A 114 0.82 -10.32 0.69
N ALA A 115 0.81 -10.44 2.02
CA ALA A 115 1.79 -11.21 2.75
C ALA A 115 1.14 -11.88 3.96
N THR A 116 1.61 -13.09 4.30
CA THR A 116 1.18 -13.80 5.50
C THR A 116 2.28 -13.74 6.56
N TYR A 117 1.88 -13.60 7.82
CA TYR A 117 2.79 -13.65 8.97
C TYR A 117 2.94 -15.06 9.56
N ARG A 118 2.24 -16.04 9.00
CA ARG A 118 2.25 -17.43 9.43
C ARG A 118 2.64 -18.33 8.27
N GLU A 119 3.12 -19.52 8.58
CA GLU A 119 3.45 -20.54 7.58
C GLU A 119 2.22 -21.10 6.89
N SER A 120 1.04 -20.97 7.51
CA SER A 120 -0.20 -21.45 6.95
C SER A 120 -0.63 -20.60 5.75
N PRO A 121 -1.21 -21.21 4.72
CA PRO A 121 -1.72 -20.44 3.58
C PRO A 121 -2.77 -19.42 4.00
N MET A 122 -2.75 -18.26 3.35
CA MET A 122 -3.71 -17.19 3.54
C MET A 122 -4.33 -16.85 2.18
N THR A 123 -5.63 -16.66 2.18
CA THR A 123 -6.33 -16.16 0.99
C THR A 123 -6.66 -14.69 1.19
N VAL A 124 -6.18 -13.87 0.28
CA VAL A 124 -6.55 -12.46 0.20
C VAL A 124 -7.38 -12.26 -1.03
N LEU A 125 -8.59 -11.72 -0.85
CA LEU A 125 -9.49 -11.42 -1.95
C LEU A 125 -9.53 -9.91 -2.17
N PHE A 126 -9.16 -9.49 -3.36
CA PHE A 126 -9.41 -8.14 -3.85
C PHE A 126 -10.72 -8.20 -4.62
N GLU A 127 -11.83 -7.83 -3.97
CA GLU A 127 -13.15 -7.91 -4.59
C GLU A 127 -13.27 -7.02 -5.80
N TRP A 128 -12.65 -5.84 -5.74
CA TRP A 128 -12.50 -4.94 -6.88
C TRP A 128 -11.29 -4.04 -6.66
N VAL A 129 -10.76 -3.57 -7.76
CA VAL A 129 -9.70 -2.56 -7.80
C VAL A 129 -10.12 -1.48 -8.78
N GLN A 130 -10.09 -0.24 -8.35
CA GLN A 130 -10.43 0.91 -9.19
C GLN A 130 -9.22 1.82 -9.28
N VAL A 131 -8.89 2.21 -10.50
CA VAL A 131 -7.76 3.10 -10.77
C VAL A 131 -8.31 4.35 -11.45
N SER A 132 -7.98 5.51 -10.89
CA SER A 132 -8.32 6.81 -11.46
C SER A 132 -7.03 7.58 -11.71
N GLU A 133 -6.84 8.01 -12.92
CA GLU A 133 -5.72 8.88 -13.28
C GLU A 133 -6.13 10.32 -12.99
N GLU A 134 -5.29 11.04 -12.28
CA GLU A 134 -5.55 12.42 -11.85
C GLU A 134 -4.74 13.46 -12.63
#